data_2af73f5b77fc6314136d256ceb6f8263
#
_entry.id   2af73f5b77fc6314136d256ceb6f8263
#
_cell.length_a   1.000
_cell.length_b   1.000
_cell.length_c   1.000
_cell.angle_alpha   90.00
_cell.angle_beta   90.00
_cell.angle_gamma   90.00
#
_symmetry.space_group_name_H-M   'P 1'
#
loop_
_entity.id
_entity.type
_entity.pdbx_description
1 polymer ?
#
loop_
_entity_poly.entity_id
_entity_poly.type
_entity_poly.pdbx_seq_one_letter_code
_entity_poly.pdbx_strand_id
1 'polypeptide(L)'
;MTTILEFKNYRMGFKDDEGKQYNLLDDLSIKLEENKALGIVGESGCGKSMTSLSIIRLLPPAAVVQSGEILFRGEDLLQKGDEEMEHIRGNDISMIFQEPMTALNPVMKIGKQISEAVLLHNPKMSKKDAKKRALEVLERVSIPNAKDRYDHYPHEFSGGMRQRAMIAMAIVNHPALLIADEPTTALDVTIQAQILDIMKQLIKESDGSLLMITHNLGIIADICDEVVVMYAGQAVERGTVKAIFDAPQHPYTCGLMKAIPTTKSEKEPLYTIPGTVPTVLQFKEGCRFVERCEYASERCHEKRPPMCEVSADHLVYCWKFASGEELSC
;
A
#
# COMPACT_ATOMS: atom_id res chain seq x y z
N MET A 1 3.97 15.21 -16.10
CA MET A 1 3.96 13.78 -15.76
C MET A 1 2.52 13.32 -15.72
N THR A 2 2.21 12.12 -16.17
CA THR A 2 0.83 11.61 -16.25
C THR A 2 0.50 10.89 -14.94
N THR A 3 -0.68 11.14 -14.38
CA THR A 3 -1.14 10.48 -13.15
C THR A 3 -1.76 9.12 -13.51
N ILE A 4 -1.24 8.04 -12.92
CA ILE A 4 -1.80 6.70 -13.12
C ILE A 4 -2.92 6.38 -12.13
N LEU A 5 -2.76 6.81 -10.87
CA LEU A 5 -3.74 6.59 -9.81
C LEU A 5 -3.95 7.89 -9.02
N GLU A 6 -5.21 8.26 -8.78
CA GLU A 6 -5.54 9.41 -7.95
C GLU A 6 -6.76 9.13 -7.07
N PHE A 7 -6.63 9.36 -5.78
CA PHE A 7 -7.76 9.48 -4.86
C PHE A 7 -8.11 10.94 -4.72
N LYS A 8 -9.41 11.29 -4.84
CA LYS A 8 -9.92 12.64 -4.65
C LYS A 8 -10.97 12.65 -3.55
N ASN A 9 -10.64 13.25 -2.42
CA ASN A 9 -11.53 13.43 -1.27
C ASN A 9 -12.28 12.13 -0.89
N TYR A 10 -11.58 10.99 -1.02
CA TYR A 10 -12.19 9.68 -0.85
C TYR A 10 -12.53 9.41 0.61
N ARG A 11 -13.76 8.97 0.83
CA ARG A 11 -14.28 8.58 2.14
C ARG A 11 -14.92 7.22 2.09
N MET A 12 -14.52 6.37 3.03
CA MET A 12 -15.15 5.08 3.24
C MET A 12 -15.15 4.72 4.72
N GLY A 13 -16.04 3.85 5.10
CA GLY A 13 -16.15 3.40 6.48
C GLY A 13 -17.09 2.23 6.62
N PHE A 14 -17.65 2.07 7.81
CA PHE A 14 -18.53 0.97 8.16
C PHE A 14 -19.83 1.50 8.72
N LYS A 15 -20.90 0.69 8.62
CA LYS A 15 -22.14 0.89 9.35
C LYS A 15 -22.25 -0.16 10.43
N ASP A 16 -22.67 0.27 11.63
CA ASP A 16 -23.07 -0.67 12.67
C ASP A 16 -24.51 -1.19 12.45
N ASP A 17 -24.95 -2.10 13.33
CA ASP A 17 -26.28 -2.71 13.25
C ASP A 17 -27.43 -1.69 13.44
N GLU A 18 -27.15 -0.53 14.02
CA GLU A 18 -28.08 0.58 14.22
C GLU A 18 -28.10 1.55 13.03
N GLY A 19 -27.24 1.32 12.02
CA GLY A 19 -27.10 2.13 10.81
C GLY A 19 -26.22 3.37 10.98
N LYS A 20 -25.56 3.54 12.13
CA LYS A 20 -24.61 4.62 12.35
C LYS A 20 -23.36 4.40 11.54
N GLN A 21 -22.89 5.46 10.86
CA GLN A 21 -21.71 5.42 10.01
C GLN A 21 -20.45 5.85 10.77
N TYR A 22 -19.36 5.14 10.53
CA TYR A 22 -18.05 5.39 11.07
C TYR A 22 -17.04 5.49 9.92
N ASN A 23 -16.38 6.65 9.77
CA ASN A 23 -15.45 6.91 8.67
C ASN A 23 -14.07 6.38 9.02
N LEU A 24 -13.67 5.28 8.38
CA LEU A 24 -12.31 4.77 8.51
C LEU A 24 -11.34 5.65 7.69
N LEU A 25 -11.51 5.68 6.35
CA LEU A 25 -10.79 6.62 5.49
C LEU A 25 -11.60 7.90 5.39
N ASP A 26 -10.95 9.03 5.61
CA ASP A 26 -11.63 10.31 5.66
C ASP A 26 -10.85 11.36 4.87
N ASP A 27 -11.45 11.77 3.75
CA ASP A 27 -10.93 12.80 2.85
C ASP A 27 -9.50 12.48 2.37
N LEU A 28 -9.32 11.22 1.92
CA LEU A 28 -8.04 10.76 1.42
C LEU A 28 -7.82 11.30 0.01
N SER A 29 -6.74 12.08 -0.16
CA SER A 29 -6.33 12.64 -1.46
C SER A 29 -4.86 12.35 -1.67
N ILE A 30 -4.57 11.42 -2.59
CA ILE A 30 -3.22 10.98 -2.95
C ILE A 30 -3.12 10.79 -4.46
N LYS A 31 -1.91 10.97 -4.98
CA LYS A 31 -1.58 10.76 -6.39
C LYS A 31 -0.38 9.86 -6.53
N LEU A 32 -0.40 9.01 -7.55
CA LEU A 32 0.75 8.27 -8.03
C LEU A 32 0.93 8.59 -9.51
N GLU A 33 2.12 9.00 -9.88
CA GLU A 33 2.49 9.25 -11.27
C GLU A 33 2.90 7.96 -11.97
N GLU A 34 2.78 7.94 -13.31
CA GLU A 34 3.26 6.82 -14.13
C GLU A 34 4.77 6.60 -13.94
N ASN A 35 5.17 5.33 -13.91
CA ASN A 35 6.56 4.89 -13.75
C ASN A 35 7.21 5.34 -12.43
N LYS A 36 6.39 5.59 -11.40
CA LYS A 36 6.83 5.97 -10.06
C LYS A 36 6.41 4.93 -9.02
N ALA A 37 7.12 4.96 -7.90
CA ALA A 37 6.79 4.18 -6.72
C ALA A 37 6.33 5.10 -5.58
N LEU A 38 5.10 4.90 -5.10
CA LEU A 38 4.53 5.60 -3.96
C LEU A 38 4.43 4.67 -2.77
N GLY A 39 4.98 5.09 -1.64
CA GLY A 39 4.85 4.38 -0.37
C GLY A 39 3.68 4.90 0.46
N ILE A 40 2.93 4.01 1.10
CA ILE A 40 1.99 4.35 2.15
C ILE A 40 2.48 3.71 3.45
N VAL A 41 2.74 4.54 4.47
CA VAL A 41 3.23 4.08 5.78
C VAL A 41 2.31 4.53 6.90
N GLY A 42 2.36 3.82 8.01
CA GLY A 42 1.65 4.14 9.24
C GLY A 42 1.50 2.92 10.14
N GLU A 43 1.05 3.12 11.38
CA GLU A 43 0.80 2.04 12.34
C GLU A 43 -0.31 1.09 11.85
N SER A 44 -0.36 -0.11 12.44
CA SER A 44 -1.43 -1.08 12.15
C SER A 44 -2.81 -0.47 12.45
N GLY A 45 -3.81 -0.78 11.63
CA GLY A 45 -5.17 -0.24 11.77
C GLY A 45 -5.37 1.18 11.24
N CYS A 46 -4.36 1.86 10.71
CA CYS A 46 -4.54 3.21 10.16
C CYS A 46 -5.22 3.29 8.78
N GLY A 47 -5.67 2.17 8.20
CA GLY A 47 -6.46 2.14 6.96
C GLY A 47 -5.67 1.80 5.69
N LYS A 48 -4.39 1.47 5.75
CA LYS A 48 -3.53 1.17 4.57
C LYS A 48 -4.11 0.08 3.66
N SER A 49 -4.40 -1.10 4.21
CA SER A 49 -4.97 -2.20 3.42
C SER A 49 -6.37 -1.89 2.90
N MET A 50 -7.16 -1.07 3.62
CA MET A 50 -8.45 -0.62 3.11
C MET A 50 -8.29 0.34 1.93
N THR A 51 -7.21 1.13 1.90
CA THR A 51 -6.88 1.97 0.75
C THR A 51 -6.58 1.11 -0.49
N SER A 52 -5.76 0.06 -0.36
CA SER A 52 -5.45 -0.85 -1.48
C SER A 52 -6.69 -1.62 -1.96
N LEU A 53 -7.48 -2.15 -1.05
CA LEU A 53 -8.71 -2.88 -1.38
C LEU A 53 -9.77 -1.98 -2.04
N SER A 54 -9.78 -0.68 -1.72
CA SER A 54 -10.66 0.30 -2.38
C SER A 54 -10.36 0.43 -3.86
N ILE A 55 -9.09 0.43 -4.26
CA ILE A 55 -8.66 0.56 -5.67
C ILE A 55 -9.22 -0.58 -6.51
N ILE A 56 -9.09 -1.80 -6.02
CA ILE A 56 -9.56 -3.00 -6.75
C ILE A 56 -11.02 -3.36 -6.44
N ARG A 57 -11.72 -2.54 -5.63
CA ARG A 57 -13.11 -2.76 -5.22
C ARG A 57 -13.36 -4.14 -4.58
N LEU A 58 -12.43 -4.57 -3.72
CA LEU A 58 -12.55 -5.80 -2.91
C LEU A 58 -12.72 -5.48 -1.42
N LEU A 59 -13.45 -4.43 -1.12
CA LEU A 59 -13.81 -4.06 0.24
C LEU A 59 -14.70 -5.14 0.90
N PRO A 60 -14.60 -5.34 2.23
CA PRO A 60 -15.51 -6.22 2.96
C PRO A 60 -16.98 -5.80 2.76
N PRO A 61 -17.95 -6.75 2.83
CA PRO A 61 -19.37 -6.43 2.61
C PRO A 61 -19.93 -5.36 3.56
N ALA A 62 -19.39 -5.23 4.77
CA ALA A 62 -19.82 -4.20 5.74
C ALA A 62 -19.25 -2.80 5.42
N ALA A 63 -18.30 -2.69 4.50
CA ALA A 63 -17.71 -1.41 4.12
C ALA A 63 -18.63 -0.62 3.18
N VAL A 64 -18.68 0.69 3.38
CA VAL A 64 -19.49 1.61 2.59
C VAL A 64 -18.62 2.75 2.08
N VAL A 65 -18.57 2.91 0.76
CA VAL A 65 -18.01 4.10 0.12
C VAL A 65 -19.02 5.23 0.27
N GLN A 66 -18.59 6.35 0.79
CA GLN A 66 -19.47 7.48 1.12
C GLN A 66 -19.35 8.61 0.10
N SER A 67 -18.13 8.95 -0.31
CA SER A 67 -17.88 10.03 -1.26
C SER A 67 -16.46 9.93 -1.84
N GLY A 68 -16.20 10.77 -2.83
CA GLY A 68 -14.90 10.89 -3.49
C GLY A 68 -14.79 9.99 -4.73
N GLU A 69 -13.63 10.04 -5.34
CA GLU A 69 -13.31 9.32 -6.57
C GLU A 69 -12.01 8.54 -6.42
N ILE A 70 -11.90 7.43 -7.16
CA ILE A 70 -10.64 6.71 -7.34
C ILE A 70 -10.38 6.62 -8.85
N LEU A 71 -9.51 7.47 -9.35
CA LEU A 71 -9.21 7.55 -10.77
C LEU A 71 -8.01 6.68 -11.12
N PHE A 72 -8.17 5.79 -12.07
CA PHE A 72 -7.10 5.05 -12.73
C PHE A 72 -7.02 5.52 -14.18
N ARG A 73 -5.88 6.10 -14.56
CA ARG A 73 -5.68 6.74 -15.87
C ARG A 73 -6.79 7.75 -16.23
N GLY A 74 -7.29 8.45 -15.22
CA GLY A 74 -8.35 9.46 -15.37
C GLY A 74 -9.77 8.92 -15.37
N GLU A 75 -9.99 7.60 -15.31
CA GLU A 75 -11.32 6.97 -15.24
C GLU A 75 -11.66 6.55 -13.82
N ASP A 76 -12.85 6.90 -13.34
CA ASP A 76 -13.28 6.57 -11.97
C ASP A 76 -13.64 5.09 -11.83
N LEU A 77 -12.82 4.35 -11.07
CA LEU A 77 -13.02 2.93 -10.80
C LEU A 77 -14.32 2.64 -10.04
N LEU A 78 -14.84 3.61 -9.28
CA LEU A 78 -16.07 3.43 -8.51
C LEU A 78 -17.32 3.39 -9.39
N GLN A 79 -17.23 3.97 -10.59
CA GLN A 79 -18.33 4.02 -11.56
C GLN A 79 -18.35 2.83 -12.55
N LYS A 80 -17.25 2.04 -12.58
CA LYS A 80 -17.15 0.91 -13.50
C LYS A 80 -18.09 -0.24 -13.10
N GLY A 81 -18.60 -0.96 -14.10
CA GLY A 81 -19.34 -2.20 -13.89
C GLY A 81 -18.45 -3.35 -13.40
N ASP A 82 -19.07 -4.42 -12.90
CA ASP A 82 -18.31 -5.57 -12.36
C ASP A 82 -17.49 -6.27 -13.45
N GLU A 83 -18.03 -6.42 -14.66
CA GLU A 83 -17.33 -6.99 -15.83
C GLU A 83 -16.09 -6.15 -16.20
N GLU A 84 -16.21 -4.81 -16.19
CA GLU A 84 -15.07 -3.93 -16.45
C GLU A 84 -13.99 -4.08 -15.37
N MET A 85 -14.40 -4.18 -14.09
CA MET A 85 -13.46 -4.41 -12.99
C MET A 85 -12.79 -5.78 -13.06
N GLU A 86 -13.46 -6.83 -13.55
CA GLU A 86 -12.87 -8.14 -13.80
C GLU A 86 -11.76 -8.06 -14.85
N HIS A 87 -11.94 -7.25 -15.91
CA HIS A 87 -10.89 -7.02 -16.91
C HIS A 87 -9.70 -6.24 -16.36
N ILE A 88 -9.92 -5.31 -15.44
CA ILE A 88 -8.86 -4.49 -14.82
C ILE A 88 -8.07 -5.29 -13.80
N ARG A 89 -8.75 -6.05 -12.92
CA ARG A 89 -8.11 -6.84 -11.86
C ARG A 89 -7.23 -7.94 -12.46
N GLY A 90 -5.94 -7.98 -12.03
CA GLY A 90 -4.97 -8.97 -12.49
C GLY A 90 -4.43 -8.73 -13.92
N ASN A 91 -4.92 -7.70 -14.61
CA ASN A 91 -4.41 -7.27 -15.92
C ASN A 91 -3.76 -5.88 -15.83
N ASP A 92 -4.57 -4.82 -15.71
CA ASP A 92 -4.07 -3.44 -15.62
C ASP A 92 -3.62 -3.08 -14.20
N ILE A 93 -4.35 -3.56 -13.20
CA ILE A 93 -4.06 -3.40 -11.77
C ILE A 93 -3.94 -4.77 -11.14
N SER A 94 -2.77 -5.08 -10.60
CA SER A 94 -2.54 -6.32 -9.84
C SER A 94 -2.19 -6.02 -8.39
N MET A 95 -2.49 -6.96 -7.50
CA MET A 95 -2.23 -6.84 -6.07
C MET A 95 -1.48 -8.04 -5.53
N ILE A 96 -0.43 -7.77 -4.76
CA ILE A 96 0.26 -8.70 -3.88
C ILE A 96 -0.36 -8.53 -2.49
N PHE A 97 -1.03 -9.58 -2.01
CA PHE A 97 -1.70 -9.57 -0.71
C PHE A 97 -0.71 -9.83 0.43
N GLN A 98 -1.08 -9.44 1.63
CA GLN A 98 -0.26 -9.58 2.83
C GLN A 98 0.07 -11.05 3.15
N GLU A 99 -0.90 -11.97 2.96
CA GLU A 99 -0.73 -13.39 3.28
C GLU A 99 -0.79 -14.29 2.03
N PRO A 100 0.34 -14.92 1.65
CA PRO A 100 0.35 -15.82 0.49
C PRO A 100 -0.47 -17.10 0.70
N MET A 101 -0.71 -17.49 1.96
CA MET A 101 -1.50 -18.69 2.28
C MET A 101 -2.98 -18.55 1.94
N THR A 102 -3.51 -17.34 2.04
CA THR A 102 -4.92 -17.04 1.70
C THR A 102 -5.08 -16.65 0.23
N ALA A 103 -4.03 -16.15 -0.40
CA ALA A 103 -4.04 -15.75 -1.81
C ALA A 103 -3.88 -16.92 -2.79
N LEU A 104 -3.19 -17.99 -2.40
CA LEU A 104 -2.98 -19.17 -3.24
C LEU A 104 -4.03 -20.25 -2.95
N ASN A 105 -4.65 -20.80 -3.98
CA ASN A 105 -5.58 -21.93 -3.84
C ASN A 105 -4.81 -23.20 -3.44
N PRO A 106 -5.02 -23.77 -2.22
CA PRO A 106 -4.21 -24.88 -1.70
C PRO A 106 -4.40 -26.21 -2.46
N VAL A 107 -5.51 -26.38 -3.17
CA VAL A 107 -5.84 -27.61 -3.92
C VAL A 107 -5.56 -27.48 -5.42
N MET A 108 -4.90 -26.41 -5.84
CA MET A 108 -4.54 -26.16 -7.23
C MET A 108 -3.02 -25.99 -7.38
N LYS A 109 -2.45 -26.59 -8.43
CA LYS A 109 -1.01 -26.49 -8.72
C LYS A 109 -0.60 -25.05 -9.01
N ILE A 110 0.57 -24.63 -8.52
CA ILE A 110 1.09 -23.26 -8.66
C ILE A 110 1.12 -22.79 -10.13
N GLY A 111 1.71 -23.58 -11.00
CA GLY A 111 1.81 -23.21 -12.41
C GLY A 111 0.45 -23.10 -13.12
N LYS A 112 -0.55 -23.88 -12.65
CA LYS A 112 -1.92 -23.77 -13.19
C LYS A 112 -2.58 -22.45 -12.76
N GLN A 113 -2.40 -22.02 -11.50
CA GLN A 113 -2.95 -20.75 -11.02
C GLN A 113 -2.37 -19.57 -11.80
N ILE A 114 -1.05 -19.57 -12.06
CA ILE A 114 -0.40 -18.53 -12.85
C ILE A 114 -0.88 -18.58 -14.32
N SER A 115 -0.97 -19.78 -14.90
CA SER A 115 -1.46 -19.94 -16.29
C SER A 115 -2.93 -19.54 -16.44
N GLU A 116 -3.76 -19.74 -15.42
CA GLU A 116 -5.17 -19.31 -15.39
C GLU A 116 -5.27 -17.79 -15.43
N ALA A 117 -4.47 -17.08 -14.62
CA ALA A 117 -4.40 -15.62 -14.67
C ALA A 117 -4.03 -15.08 -16.07
N VAL A 118 -3.15 -15.79 -16.78
CA VAL A 118 -2.82 -15.44 -18.16
C VAL A 118 -4.01 -15.67 -19.10
N LEU A 119 -4.64 -16.84 -19.04
CA LEU A 119 -5.71 -17.25 -19.96
C LEU A 119 -6.99 -16.41 -19.75
N LEU A 120 -7.28 -15.99 -18.52
CA LEU A 120 -8.42 -15.16 -18.20
C LEU A 120 -8.39 -13.83 -19.00
N HIS A 121 -7.23 -13.21 -19.09
CA HIS A 121 -7.06 -11.94 -19.78
C HIS A 121 -6.59 -12.08 -21.25
N ASN A 122 -6.24 -13.28 -21.68
CA ASN A 122 -5.80 -13.57 -23.05
C ASN A 122 -6.56 -14.77 -23.63
N PRO A 123 -7.88 -14.67 -23.89
CA PRO A 123 -8.72 -15.80 -24.30
C PRO A 123 -8.32 -16.46 -25.61
N LYS A 124 -7.54 -15.77 -26.45
CA LYS A 124 -6.99 -16.32 -27.71
C LYS A 124 -5.66 -17.06 -27.53
N MET A 125 -5.05 -16.98 -26.35
CA MET A 125 -3.76 -17.63 -26.08
C MET A 125 -3.93 -19.15 -25.90
N SER A 126 -3.00 -19.93 -26.46
CA SER A 126 -3.01 -21.38 -26.23
C SER A 126 -2.59 -21.75 -24.80
N LYS A 127 -3.09 -22.86 -24.28
CA LYS A 127 -2.65 -23.38 -22.96
C LYS A 127 -1.14 -23.65 -22.91
N LYS A 128 -0.52 -23.98 -24.05
CA LYS A 128 0.92 -24.19 -24.18
C LYS A 128 1.69 -22.88 -23.99
N ASP A 129 1.22 -21.80 -24.60
CA ASP A 129 1.86 -20.47 -24.48
C ASP A 129 1.64 -19.87 -23.10
N ALA A 130 0.45 -20.05 -22.52
CA ALA A 130 0.19 -19.64 -21.14
C ALA A 130 1.10 -20.39 -20.14
N LYS A 131 1.32 -21.72 -20.34
CA LYS A 131 2.28 -22.49 -19.54
C LYS A 131 3.71 -21.95 -19.70
N LYS A 132 4.11 -21.63 -20.95
CA LYS A 132 5.45 -21.06 -21.23
C LYS A 132 5.63 -19.74 -20.46
N ARG A 133 4.66 -18.82 -20.54
CA ARG A 133 4.69 -17.53 -19.83
C ARG A 133 4.71 -17.71 -18.30
N ALA A 134 3.94 -18.66 -17.76
CA ALA A 134 3.97 -18.99 -16.34
C ALA A 134 5.34 -19.54 -15.87
N LEU A 135 6.03 -20.32 -16.70
CA LEU A 135 7.39 -20.79 -16.42
C LEU A 135 8.40 -19.65 -16.44
N GLU A 136 8.33 -18.78 -17.47
CA GLU A 136 9.21 -17.61 -17.59
C GLU A 136 9.09 -16.69 -16.36
N VAL A 137 7.87 -16.43 -15.88
CA VAL A 137 7.69 -15.59 -14.69
C VAL A 137 8.13 -16.29 -13.41
N LEU A 138 7.97 -17.61 -13.27
CA LEU A 138 8.50 -18.36 -12.13
C LEU A 138 10.04 -18.32 -12.06
N GLU A 139 10.70 -18.42 -13.22
CA GLU A 139 12.16 -18.25 -13.33
C GLU A 139 12.58 -16.82 -12.95
N ARG A 140 11.83 -15.81 -13.44
CA ARG A 140 12.08 -14.40 -13.17
C ARG A 140 11.98 -14.04 -11.68
N VAL A 141 11.05 -14.65 -10.94
CA VAL A 141 10.99 -14.49 -9.48
C VAL A 141 11.92 -15.45 -8.73
N SER A 142 12.86 -16.05 -9.42
CA SER A 142 13.90 -16.93 -8.84
C SER A 142 13.32 -18.15 -8.10
N ILE A 143 12.28 -18.80 -8.62
CA ILE A 143 11.85 -20.12 -8.14
C ILE A 143 12.84 -21.17 -8.67
N PRO A 144 13.53 -21.91 -7.78
CA PRO A 144 14.48 -22.93 -8.22
C PRO A 144 13.76 -24.08 -8.93
N ASN A 145 14.33 -24.57 -10.04
CA ASN A 145 13.75 -25.67 -10.83
C ASN A 145 12.29 -25.39 -11.23
N ALA A 146 12.00 -24.21 -11.80
CA ALA A 146 10.65 -23.75 -12.10
C ALA A 146 9.81 -24.77 -12.90
N LYS A 147 10.44 -25.55 -13.81
CA LYS A 147 9.77 -26.59 -14.61
C LYS A 147 9.16 -27.69 -13.73
N ASP A 148 9.89 -28.15 -12.73
CA ASP A 148 9.41 -29.20 -11.83
C ASP A 148 8.40 -28.59 -10.84
N ARG A 149 8.69 -27.40 -10.33
CA ARG A 149 7.85 -26.67 -9.38
C ARG A 149 6.50 -26.20 -9.96
N TYR A 150 6.40 -26.06 -11.27
CA TYR A 150 5.14 -25.73 -11.95
C TYR A 150 3.99 -26.69 -11.55
N ASP A 151 4.29 -27.98 -11.42
CA ASP A 151 3.31 -29.01 -11.13
C ASP A 151 3.13 -29.30 -9.63
N HIS A 152 3.77 -28.53 -8.74
CA HIS A 152 3.65 -28.63 -7.28
C HIS A 152 2.48 -27.78 -6.74
N TYR A 153 2.01 -28.15 -5.55
CA TYR A 153 0.98 -27.45 -4.79
C TYR A 153 1.58 -26.43 -3.81
N PRO A 154 0.81 -25.43 -3.34
CA PRO A 154 1.30 -24.43 -2.39
C PRO A 154 1.92 -25.01 -1.11
N HIS A 155 1.39 -26.11 -0.58
CA HIS A 155 1.92 -26.75 0.64
C HIS A 155 3.31 -27.39 0.46
N GLU A 156 3.74 -27.65 -0.77
CA GLU A 156 5.07 -28.16 -1.10
C GLU A 156 6.12 -27.05 -1.23
N PHE A 157 5.70 -25.77 -1.11
CA PHE A 157 6.56 -24.60 -1.19
C PHE A 157 6.91 -24.09 0.20
N SER A 158 8.13 -23.57 0.38
CA SER A 158 8.49 -22.78 1.56
C SER A 158 7.74 -21.44 1.60
N GLY A 159 7.72 -20.75 2.74
CA GLY A 159 7.07 -19.43 2.87
C GLY A 159 7.56 -18.44 1.82
N GLY A 160 8.86 -18.29 1.66
CA GLY A 160 9.45 -17.41 0.64
C GLY A 160 9.15 -17.85 -0.80
N MET A 161 9.04 -19.17 -1.09
CA MET A 161 8.64 -19.65 -2.40
C MET A 161 7.16 -19.35 -2.69
N ARG A 162 6.27 -19.46 -1.71
CA ARG A 162 4.86 -19.08 -1.86
C ARG A 162 4.72 -17.59 -2.16
N GLN A 163 5.49 -16.74 -1.44
CA GLN A 163 5.52 -15.31 -1.69
C GLN A 163 5.96 -15.00 -3.12
N ARG A 164 7.05 -15.62 -3.59
CA ARG A 164 7.52 -15.48 -4.97
C ARG A 164 6.50 -15.97 -5.99
N ALA A 165 5.79 -17.07 -5.72
CA ALA A 165 4.72 -17.56 -6.59
C ALA A 165 3.53 -16.60 -6.65
N MET A 166 3.15 -15.96 -5.54
CA MET A 166 2.13 -14.92 -5.50
C MET A 166 2.57 -13.67 -6.29
N ILE A 167 3.83 -13.25 -6.14
CA ILE A 167 4.39 -12.16 -6.95
C ILE A 167 4.36 -12.55 -8.44
N ALA A 168 4.78 -13.77 -8.80
CA ALA A 168 4.72 -14.25 -10.18
C ALA A 168 3.30 -14.16 -10.76
N MET A 169 2.29 -14.56 -9.99
CA MET A 169 0.89 -14.46 -10.40
C MET A 169 0.44 -13.01 -10.60
N ALA A 170 0.88 -12.09 -9.72
CA ALA A 170 0.52 -10.68 -9.82
C ALA A 170 1.13 -9.98 -11.04
N ILE A 171 2.35 -10.37 -11.45
CA ILE A 171 3.08 -9.69 -12.53
C ILE A 171 2.98 -10.36 -13.90
N VAL A 172 2.39 -11.56 -13.99
CA VAL A 172 2.39 -12.35 -15.23
C VAL A 172 1.73 -11.64 -16.42
N ASN A 173 0.79 -10.72 -16.18
CA ASN A 173 0.14 -9.91 -17.21
C ASN A 173 0.76 -8.52 -17.42
N HIS A 174 1.92 -8.22 -16.80
CA HIS A 174 2.59 -6.92 -16.88
C HIS A 174 1.67 -5.75 -16.54
N PRO A 175 1.14 -5.70 -15.28
CA PRO A 175 0.21 -4.66 -14.89
C PRO A 175 0.84 -3.27 -14.96
N ALA A 176 0.05 -2.27 -15.33
CA ALA A 176 0.48 -0.88 -15.30
C ALA A 176 0.61 -0.34 -13.87
N LEU A 177 -0.20 -0.90 -12.93
CA LEU A 177 -0.12 -0.61 -11.51
C LEU A 177 -0.02 -1.90 -10.71
N LEU A 178 1.08 -2.04 -9.96
CA LEU A 178 1.26 -3.10 -8.99
C LEU A 178 1.03 -2.54 -7.59
N ILE A 179 0.08 -3.12 -6.86
CA ILE A 179 -0.17 -2.81 -5.45
C ILE A 179 0.49 -3.90 -4.61
N ALA A 180 1.34 -3.52 -3.65
CA ALA A 180 2.01 -4.46 -2.76
C ALA A 180 1.64 -4.13 -1.31
N ASP A 181 0.74 -4.93 -0.73
CA ASP A 181 0.29 -4.77 0.65
C ASP A 181 1.10 -5.66 1.58
N GLU A 182 2.03 -5.06 2.29
CA GLU A 182 2.98 -5.70 3.21
C GLU A 182 3.65 -6.95 2.62
N PRO A 183 4.28 -6.87 1.43
CA PRO A 183 4.70 -8.02 0.65
C PRO A 183 5.83 -8.85 1.29
N THR A 184 6.40 -8.40 2.39
CA THR A 184 7.53 -9.05 3.07
C THR A 184 7.24 -9.38 4.53
N THR A 185 6.01 -9.21 4.99
CA THR A 185 5.62 -9.55 6.37
C THR A 185 5.82 -11.05 6.64
N ALA A 186 6.33 -11.38 7.81
CA ALA A 186 6.64 -12.74 8.28
C ALA A 186 7.73 -13.48 7.47
N LEU A 187 8.58 -12.77 6.73
CA LEU A 187 9.74 -13.33 6.05
C LEU A 187 11.04 -13.00 6.81
N ASP A 188 12.03 -13.88 6.70
CA ASP A 188 13.37 -13.56 7.17
C ASP A 188 14.02 -12.43 6.33
N VAL A 189 14.98 -11.72 6.93
CA VAL A 189 15.61 -10.53 6.34
C VAL A 189 16.25 -10.82 4.97
N THR A 190 16.81 -12.02 4.80
CA THR A 190 17.46 -12.40 3.55
C THR A 190 16.45 -12.58 2.42
N ILE A 191 15.35 -13.28 2.68
CA ILE A 191 14.27 -13.47 1.71
C ILE A 191 13.57 -12.15 1.41
N GLN A 192 13.36 -11.32 2.45
CA GLN A 192 12.82 -9.97 2.28
C GLN A 192 13.65 -9.16 1.28
N ALA A 193 14.98 -9.06 1.48
CA ALA A 193 15.86 -8.33 0.56
C ALA A 193 15.74 -8.84 -0.89
N GLN A 194 15.74 -10.16 -1.08
CA GLN A 194 15.60 -10.77 -2.40
C GLN A 194 14.26 -10.46 -3.08
N ILE A 195 13.18 -10.42 -2.32
CA ILE A 195 11.85 -10.06 -2.84
C ILE A 195 11.80 -8.59 -3.25
N LEU A 196 12.37 -7.71 -2.43
CA LEU A 196 12.43 -6.28 -2.72
C LEU A 196 13.26 -6.01 -3.99
N ASP A 197 14.38 -6.70 -4.16
CA ASP A 197 15.21 -6.61 -5.38
C ASP A 197 14.44 -7.08 -6.62
N ILE A 198 13.70 -8.19 -6.52
CA ILE A 198 12.82 -8.66 -7.60
C ILE A 198 11.80 -7.57 -7.95
N MET A 199 11.14 -6.97 -6.96
CA MET A 199 10.14 -5.92 -7.19
C MET A 199 10.74 -4.68 -7.85
N LYS A 200 11.93 -4.21 -7.42
CA LYS A 200 12.65 -3.11 -8.07
C LYS A 200 12.95 -3.38 -9.54
N GLN A 201 13.45 -4.58 -9.83
CA GLN A 201 13.75 -4.98 -11.21
C GLN A 201 12.49 -5.00 -12.07
N LEU A 202 11.40 -5.57 -11.54
CA LEU A 202 10.13 -5.69 -12.25
C LEU A 202 9.54 -4.33 -12.63
N ILE A 203 9.55 -3.37 -11.69
CA ILE A 203 9.06 -2.01 -11.92
C ILE A 203 9.89 -1.34 -13.01
N LYS A 204 11.23 -1.42 -12.91
CA LYS A 204 12.16 -0.80 -13.86
C LYS A 204 12.05 -1.38 -15.27
N GLU A 205 11.78 -2.69 -15.41
CA GLU A 205 11.72 -3.38 -16.69
C GLU A 205 10.35 -3.27 -17.39
N SER A 206 9.27 -3.07 -16.64
CA SER A 206 7.90 -3.08 -17.17
C SER A 206 7.30 -1.69 -17.43
N ASP A 207 8.04 -0.61 -17.19
CA ASP A 207 7.49 0.75 -17.16
C ASP A 207 6.20 0.85 -16.32
N GLY A 208 6.12 0.01 -15.28
CA GLY A 208 4.98 -0.06 -14.36
C GLY A 208 5.13 0.89 -13.18
N SER A 209 4.01 1.20 -12.54
CA SER A 209 3.97 1.97 -11.30
C SER A 209 3.75 1.07 -10.09
N LEU A 210 4.27 1.46 -8.92
CA LEU A 210 4.13 0.72 -7.68
C LEU A 210 3.41 1.52 -6.62
N LEU A 211 2.42 0.92 -5.98
CA LEU A 211 1.89 1.36 -4.70
C LEU A 211 2.35 0.38 -3.62
N MET A 212 3.33 0.81 -2.81
CA MET A 212 3.89 0.01 -1.71
C MET A 212 3.23 0.36 -0.39
N ILE A 213 2.62 -0.60 0.26
CA ILE A 213 2.04 -0.45 1.60
C ILE A 213 2.89 -1.24 2.59
N THR A 214 3.40 -0.57 3.61
CA THR A 214 4.21 -1.20 4.66
C THR A 214 4.23 -0.35 5.92
N HIS A 215 4.56 -0.97 7.05
CA HIS A 215 4.90 -0.26 8.28
C HIS A 215 6.41 -0.02 8.41
N ASN A 216 7.23 -0.54 7.50
CA ASN A 216 8.68 -0.43 7.53
C ASN A 216 9.18 0.73 6.66
N LEU A 217 9.60 1.81 7.31
CA LEU A 217 10.15 2.99 6.66
C LEU A 217 11.44 2.71 5.87
N GLY A 218 12.25 1.73 6.29
CA GLY A 218 13.44 1.32 5.55
C GLY A 218 13.13 0.78 4.16
N ILE A 219 12.04 0.03 4.00
CA ILE A 219 11.57 -0.46 2.70
C ILE A 219 11.16 0.72 1.81
N ILE A 220 10.45 1.70 2.37
CA ILE A 220 10.04 2.90 1.64
C ILE A 220 11.25 3.68 1.14
N ALA A 221 12.24 3.89 2.01
CA ALA A 221 13.47 4.61 1.66
C ALA A 221 14.25 3.94 0.52
N ASP A 222 14.14 2.62 0.41
CA ASP A 222 14.87 1.81 -0.56
C ASP A 222 14.19 1.70 -1.93
N ILE A 223 12.84 1.77 -1.99
CA ILE A 223 12.07 1.44 -3.20
C ILE A 223 11.27 2.64 -3.74
N CYS A 224 10.75 3.51 -2.87
CA CYS A 224 9.77 4.51 -3.27
C CYS A 224 10.40 5.86 -3.65
N ASP A 225 9.75 6.57 -4.55
CA ASP A 225 10.08 7.96 -4.90
C ASP A 225 9.42 8.94 -3.93
N GLU A 226 8.14 8.69 -3.61
CA GLU A 226 7.31 9.49 -2.72
C GLU A 226 6.71 8.63 -1.61
N VAL A 227 6.32 9.27 -0.52
CA VAL A 227 5.66 8.61 0.60
C VAL A 227 4.49 9.44 1.13
N VAL A 228 3.43 8.74 1.49
CA VAL A 228 2.29 9.25 2.25
C VAL A 228 2.31 8.60 3.62
N VAL A 229 2.37 9.42 4.66
CA VAL A 229 2.23 8.96 6.04
C VAL A 229 0.76 9.01 6.42
N MET A 230 0.20 7.87 6.80
CA MET A 230 -1.19 7.73 7.22
C MET A 230 -1.30 7.51 8.72
N TYR A 231 -2.23 8.22 9.35
CA TYR A 231 -2.62 8.01 10.74
C TYR A 231 -4.14 7.97 10.86
N ALA A 232 -4.66 6.91 11.48
CA ALA A 232 -6.08 6.76 11.79
C ALA A 232 -7.00 7.12 10.59
N GLY A 233 -6.67 6.63 9.38
CA GLY A 233 -7.48 6.81 8.16
C GLY A 233 -7.31 8.14 7.42
N GLN A 234 -6.38 8.98 7.84
CA GLN A 234 -6.06 10.24 7.17
C GLN A 234 -4.60 10.27 6.72
N ALA A 235 -4.34 10.89 5.57
CA ALA A 235 -2.99 11.32 5.23
C ALA A 235 -2.62 12.49 6.16
N VAL A 236 -1.49 12.38 6.85
CA VAL A 236 -1.01 13.44 7.76
C VAL A 236 0.19 14.18 7.20
N GLU A 237 0.97 13.52 6.36
CA GLU A 237 2.12 14.12 5.68
C GLU A 237 2.38 13.39 4.37
N ARG A 238 2.83 14.12 3.34
CA ARG A 238 3.20 13.58 2.03
C ARG A 238 4.38 14.35 1.46
N GLY A 239 5.31 13.63 0.83
CA GLY A 239 6.41 14.26 0.10
C GLY A 239 7.29 13.25 -0.61
N THR A 240 8.37 13.74 -1.22
CA THR A 240 9.45 12.84 -1.67
C THR A 240 10.02 12.10 -0.46
N VAL A 241 10.49 10.88 -0.68
CA VAL A 241 11.14 10.10 0.38
C VAL A 241 12.23 10.92 1.06
N LYS A 242 13.04 11.62 0.26
CA LYS A 242 14.10 12.49 0.80
C LYS A 242 13.56 13.58 1.73
N ALA A 243 12.51 14.29 1.32
CA ALA A 243 11.94 15.38 2.13
C ALA A 243 11.40 14.88 3.48
N ILE A 244 10.66 13.76 3.46
CA ILE A 244 10.08 13.16 4.68
C ILE A 244 11.15 12.62 5.63
N PHE A 245 12.24 12.03 5.10
CA PHE A 245 13.30 11.46 5.94
C PHE A 245 14.25 12.52 6.48
N ASP A 246 14.59 13.53 5.67
CA ASP A 246 15.52 14.60 6.09
C ASP A 246 14.86 15.64 7.00
N ALA A 247 13.57 15.94 6.78
CA ALA A 247 12.86 16.99 7.49
C ALA A 247 11.37 16.66 7.71
N PRO A 248 11.03 15.62 8.52
CA PRO A 248 9.66 15.29 8.86
C PRO A 248 9.00 16.46 9.59
N GLN A 249 7.75 16.76 9.27
CA GLN A 249 7.06 17.94 9.78
C GLN A 249 5.92 17.60 10.74
N HIS A 250 5.12 16.56 10.42
CA HIS A 250 4.03 16.17 11.30
C HIS A 250 4.59 15.49 12.56
N PRO A 251 4.10 15.83 13.79
CA PRO A 251 4.61 15.23 15.03
C PRO A 251 4.55 13.70 15.05
N TYR A 252 3.56 13.08 14.39
CA TYR A 252 3.50 11.64 14.22
C TYR A 252 4.65 11.12 13.35
N THR A 253 4.94 11.76 12.22
CA THR A 253 6.06 11.38 11.34
C THR A 253 7.39 11.50 12.07
N CYS A 254 7.59 12.60 12.82
CA CYS A 254 8.76 12.77 13.67
C CYS A 254 8.89 11.62 14.67
N GLY A 255 7.78 11.22 15.29
CA GLY A 255 7.76 10.07 16.21
C GLY A 255 8.13 8.76 15.53
N LEU A 256 7.62 8.51 14.31
CA LEU A 256 7.99 7.34 13.52
C LEU A 256 9.48 7.32 13.18
N MET A 257 10.05 8.47 12.79
CA MET A 257 11.49 8.59 12.49
C MET A 257 12.36 8.34 13.71
N LYS A 258 11.97 8.87 14.89
CA LYS A 258 12.66 8.61 16.17
C LYS A 258 12.60 7.14 16.60
N ALA A 259 11.58 6.41 16.18
CA ALA A 259 11.42 4.98 16.49
C ALA A 259 12.28 4.06 15.63
N ILE A 260 12.91 4.56 14.55
CA ILE A 260 13.80 3.76 13.71
C ILE A 260 15.10 3.45 14.47
N PRO A 261 15.46 2.15 14.63
CA PRO A 261 16.73 1.80 15.25
C PRO A 261 17.92 2.36 14.47
N THR A 262 18.80 3.05 15.14
CA THR A 262 20.07 3.54 14.57
C THR A 262 21.26 2.82 15.22
N THR A 263 22.40 2.76 14.53
CA THR A 263 23.62 2.16 15.07
C THR A 263 24.11 2.83 16.35
N LYS A 264 23.62 4.04 16.66
CA LYS A 264 23.93 4.77 17.90
C LYS A 264 23.02 4.38 19.07
N SER A 265 21.85 3.74 18.80
CA SER A 265 20.83 3.43 19.81
C SER A 265 21.06 2.09 20.54
N GLU A 266 22.18 1.39 20.35
CA GLU A 266 22.46 0.09 20.99
C GLU A 266 22.43 0.11 22.53
N LYS A 267 22.47 1.28 23.16
CA LYS A 267 22.51 1.45 24.63
C LYS A 267 21.30 2.16 25.22
N GLU A 268 20.39 2.69 24.40
CA GLU A 268 19.22 3.43 24.88
C GLU A 268 17.94 2.68 24.53
N PRO A 269 16.88 2.75 25.38
CA PRO A 269 15.57 2.23 25.02
C PRO A 269 15.08 2.87 23.71
N LEU A 270 14.54 2.05 22.81
CA LEU A 270 13.94 2.57 21.56
C LEU A 270 12.80 3.52 21.90
N TYR A 271 12.76 4.64 21.19
CA TYR A 271 11.64 5.57 21.31
C TYR A 271 10.34 4.91 20.85
N THR A 272 9.30 5.09 21.61
CA THR A 272 7.93 4.66 21.27
C THR A 272 6.99 5.85 21.33
N ILE A 273 6.11 6.00 20.33
CA ILE A 273 5.08 7.04 20.36
C ILE A 273 4.10 6.69 21.49
N PRO A 274 3.90 7.57 22.50
CA PRO A 274 3.02 7.28 23.62
C PRO A 274 1.57 7.02 23.20
N GLY A 275 0.85 6.18 23.96
CA GLY A 275 -0.55 5.86 23.72
C GLY A 275 -0.76 4.86 22.59
N THR A 276 -2.01 4.67 22.17
CA THR A 276 -2.43 3.72 21.12
C THR A 276 -3.17 4.44 20.00
N VAL A 277 -3.15 3.87 18.81
CA VAL A 277 -3.97 4.36 17.68
C VAL A 277 -5.45 4.23 18.06
N PRO A 278 -6.24 5.29 17.96
CA PRO A 278 -7.67 5.21 18.24
C PRO A 278 -8.36 4.28 17.24
N THR A 279 -9.36 3.55 17.69
CA THR A 279 -10.23 2.75 16.83
C THR A 279 -11.20 3.67 16.08
N VAL A 280 -11.81 3.18 15.00
CA VAL A 280 -12.75 3.95 14.19
C VAL A 280 -13.94 4.49 15.03
N LEU A 281 -14.32 3.78 16.08
CA LEU A 281 -15.38 4.20 17.02
C LEU A 281 -15.01 5.39 17.91
N GLN A 282 -13.71 5.67 18.03
CA GLN A 282 -13.16 6.73 18.89
C GLN A 282 -12.76 7.98 18.10
N PHE A 283 -12.88 7.95 16.76
CA PHE A 283 -12.52 9.11 15.94
C PHE A 283 -13.38 10.32 16.26
N LYS A 284 -12.73 11.47 16.44
CA LYS A 284 -13.34 12.77 16.70
C LYS A 284 -13.19 13.68 15.46
N GLU A 285 -13.89 14.81 15.44
CA GLU A 285 -13.87 15.77 14.32
C GLU A 285 -12.51 16.45 14.11
N GLY A 286 -11.75 16.65 15.17
CA GLY A 286 -10.44 17.32 15.12
C GLY A 286 -9.31 16.50 14.52
N CYS A 287 -8.08 16.87 14.86
CA CYS A 287 -6.89 16.12 14.51
C CYS A 287 -6.92 14.75 15.18
N ARG A 288 -6.89 13.66 14.42
CA ARG A 288 -6.96 12.29 14.97
C ARG A 288 -5.72 11.90 15.80
N PHE A 289 -4.61 12.63 15.65
CA PHE A 289 -3.39 12.44 16.43
C PHE A 289 -3.37 13.25 17.74
N VAL A 290 -4.37 14.10 18.01
CA VAL A 290 -4.39 15.07 19.11
C VAL A 290 -4.09 14.46 20.48
N GLU A 291 -4.63 13.30 20.82
CA GLU A 291 -4.46 12.63 22.12
C GLU A 291 -3.03 12.10 22.38
N ARG A 292 -2.20 12.00 21.32
CA ARG A 292 -0.82 11.51 21.37
C ARG A 292 0.20 12.61 21.03
N CYS A 293 -0.28 13.80 20.69
CA CYS A 293 0.54 14.91 20.20
C CYS A 293 1.04 15.76 21.35
N GLU A 294 2.34 15.85 21.54
CA GLU A 294 2.96 16.74 22.55
C GLU A 294 2.78 18.24 22.26
N TYR A 295 2.37 18.57 21.03
CA TYR A 295 2.10 19.93 20.56
C TYR A 295 0.60 20.22 20.41
N ALA A 296 -0.28 19.40 21.02
CA ALA A 296 -1.71 19.56 20.89
C ALA A 296 -2.18 20.93 21.43
N SER A 297 -3.10 21.55 20.70
CA SER A 297 -3.77 22.81 21.09
C SER A 297 -5.29 22.62 21.07
N GLU A 298 -6.06 23.53 21.66
CA GLU A 298 -7.53 23.49 21.64
C GLU A 298 -8.07 23.35 20.23
N ARG A 299 -7.48 24.08 19.27
CA ARG A 299 -7.85 24.03 17.85
C ARG A 299 -7.72 22.63 17.24
N CYS A 300 -6.76 21.81 17.73
CA CYS A 300 -6.59 20.43 17.28
C CYS A 300 -7.74 19.52 17.72
N HIS A 301 -8.42 19.84 18.82
CA HIS A 301 -9.61 19.10 19.26
C HIS A 301 -10.87 19.46 18.50
N GLU A 302 -10.97 20.70 18.00
CA GLU A 302 -12.18 21.24 17.39
C GLU A 302 -12.28 20.93 15.89
N LYS A 303 -11.17 21.05 15.14
CA LYS A 303 -11.16 21.02 13.69
C LYS A 303 -9.98 20.24 13.13
N ARG A 304 -10.23 19.52 12.03
CA ARG A 304 -9.17 18.91 11.23
C ARG A 304 -8.21 20.00 10.71
N PRO A 305 -6.88 19.78 10.81
CA PRO A 305 -5.92 20.70 10.23
C PRO A 305 -6.05 20.74 8.69
N PRO A 306 -5.88 21.91 8.07
CA PRO A 306 -5.81 22.04 6.63
C PRO A 306 -4.52 21.42 6.10
N MET A 307 -4.48 21.15 4.80
CA MET A 307 -3.25 20.84 4.09
C MET A 307 -2.41 22.12 3.96
N CYS A 308 -1.16 22.05 4.38
CA CYS A 308 -0.16 23.11 4.26
C CYS A 308 0.99 22.62 3.38
N GLU A 309 1.42 23.44 2.42
CA GLU A 309 2.63 23.19 1.64
C GLU A 309 3.82 23.81 2.38
N VAL A 310 4.75 22.96 2.80
CA VAL A 310 5.96 23.36 3.54
C VAL A 310 7.09 23.70 2.56
N SER A 311 7.17 22.93 1.49
CA SER A 311 8.06 23.18 0.34
C SER A 311 7.46 22.55 -0.91
N ALA A 312 8.03 22.85 -2.07
CA ALA A 312 7.68 22.13 -3.29
C ALA A 312 7.74 20.62 -3.03
N ASP A 313 6.63 19.91 -3.30
CA ASP A 313 6.50 18.47 -3.09
C ASP A 313 6.51 17.97 -1.62
N HIS A 314 6.25 18.84 -0.63
CA HIS A 314 6.13 18.45 0.77
C HIS A 314 4.88 19.08 1.41
N LEU A 315 3.91 18.26 1.69
CA LEU A 315 2.59 18.62 2.21
C LEU A 315 2.41 18.05 3.63
N VAL A 316 1.85 18.86 4.54
CA VAL A 316 1.56 18.43 5.92
C VAL A 316 0.17 18.89 6.35
N TYR A 317 -0.52 18.04 7.11
CA TYR A 317 -1.82 18.34 7.71
C TYR A 317 -1.64 18.61 9.21
N CYS A 318 -1.16 19.81 9.55
CA CYS A 318 -0.91 20.21 10.94
C CYS A 318 -1.18 21.69 11.16
N TRP A 319 -1.88 22.03 12.24
CA TRP A 319 -2.21 23.41 12.61
C TRP A 319 -0.98 24.30 12.85
N LYS A 320 0.15 23.74 13.25
CA LYS A 320 1.40 24.48 13.44
C LYS A 320 1.86 25.17 12.16
N PHE A 321 1.70 24.53 11.02
CA PHE A 321 2.08 25.11 9.73
C PHE A 321 1.01 26.06 9.17
N ALA A 322 -0.25 25.90 9.58
CA ALA A 322 -1.33 26.82 9.19
C ALA A 322 -1.25 28.18 9.90
N SER A 323 -0.56 28.26 11.04
CA SER A 323 -0.33 29.51 11.79
C SER A 323 1.00 30.19 11.45
N GLY A 324 1.84 29.60 10.59
CA GLY A 324 3.15 30.14 10.23
C GLY A 324 4.26 29.88 11.26
N GLU A 325 4.02 29.01 12.23
CA GLU A 325 5.04 28.58 13.19
C GLU A 325 5.81 27.38 12.61
N GLU A 326 7.11 27.52 12.37
CA GLU A 326 8.00 26.43 11.99
C GLU A 326 8.36 25.58 13.22
N LEU A 327 8.25 24.26 13.06
CA LEU A 327 8.77 23.31 14.02
C LEU A 327 10.00 22.59 13.44
N SER A 328 11.09 22.64 14.20
CA SER A 328 12.16 21.63 14.06
C SER A 328 11.83 20.41 14.92
N CYS A 329 11.83 19.22 14.32
CA CYS A 329 11.74 17.94 15.06
C CYS A 329 13.04 17.60 15.77
#